data_48f0c44f115cb1b07e426a7d11c3ec74
#
_entry.id   48f0c44f115cb1b07e426a7d11c3ec74
#
_cell.length_a   1.000
_cell.length_b   1.000
_cell.length_c   1.000
_cell.angle_alpha   90.00
_cell.angle_beta   90.00
_cell.angle_gamma   90.00
#
_symmetry.space_group_name_H-M   'P 1'
#
loop_
_entity.id
_entity.type
_entity.pdbx_description
1 polymer ?
#
loop_
_entity_poly.entity_id
_entity_poly.type
_entity_poly.pdbx_seq_one_letter_code
_entity_poly.pdbx_strand_id
1 'polypeptide(L)'
;MCIRDRYTGDPAAYKELLAGKKVLSAAGYGAFADLLLEDKVHVALSDGVHMRYCPAGADIPPKYQLLITFDDDSFLVFTVAMYGGINAFRGKLDNPYYLGALSKPSPLDDRFDSAYFDRLVAGAKPNLSAKGFFATEQRIPGLGNGVLQDILFNARIHPKRKMAALGGRGLDALFGAV
;
A
#
# COMPACT_ATOMS: atom_id res chain seq x y z
N MET A 1 -9.78 -13.74 -16.66
CA MET A 1 -9.80 -12.65 -15.67
C MET A 1 -9.47 -11.37 -16.42
N CYS A 2 -10.37 -10.41 -16.43
CA CYS A 2 -10.27 -9.23 -17.29
C CYS A 2 -9.23 -8.26 -16.74
N ILE A 3 -8.26 -7.85 -17.56
CA ILE A 3 -7.13 -6.97 -17.17
C ILE A 3 -7.60 -5.51 -16.90
N ARG A 4 -8.84 -5.16 -17.27
CA ARG A 4 -9.36 -3.78 -17.21
C ARG A 4 -9.45 -3.17 -15.80
N ASP A 5 -9.54 -4.00 -14.75
CA ASP A 5 -9.74 -3.53 -13.37
C ASP A 5 -8.44 -3.16 -12.64
N ARG A 6 -7.31 -3.11 -13.38
CA ARG A 6 -5.97 -2.93 -12.80
C ARG A 6 -5.38 -1.53 -13.04
N TYR A 7 -6.12 -0.67 -13.73
CA TYR A 7 -5.73 0.70 -14.04
C TYR A 7 -6.79 1.67 -13.54
N THR A 8 -6.36 2.82 -13.08
CA THR A 8 -7.28 3.95 -12.84
C THR A 8 -7.35 4.78 -14.10
N GLY A 9 -8.56 5.04 -14.58
CA GLY A 9 -8.80 5.77 -15.82
C GLY A 9 -8.50 4.95 -17.08
N ASP A 10 -8.22 5.65 -18.18
CA ASP A 10 -7.87 5.04 -19.46
C ASP A 10 -6.35 4.85 -19.56
N PRO A 11 -5.84 3.61 -19.65
CA PRO A 11 -4.40 3.37 -19.84
C PRO A 11 -3.82 3.99 -21.13
N ALA A 12 -4.65 4.23 -22.14
CA ALA A 12 -4.21 4.89 -23.36
C ALA A 12 -3.78 6.35 -23.12
N ALA A 13 -4.38 7.03 -22.13
CA ALA A 13 -4.02 8.37 -21.73
C ALA A 13 -2.71 8.46 -20.90
N TYR A 14 -2.17 7.34 -20.43
CA TYR A 14 -0.96 7.34 -19.60
C TYR A 14 0.26 7.86 -20.35
N LYS A 15 0.35 7.61 -21.65
CA LYS A 15 1.44 8.13 -22.47
C LYS A 15 1.48 9.66 -22.46
N GLU A 16 0.35 10.32 -22.70
CA GLU A 16 0.26 11.79 -22.69
C GLU A 16 0.49 12.37 -21.29
N LEU A 17 0.03 11.65 -20.26
CA LEU A 17 0.16 12.09 -18.88
C LEU A 17 1.61 12.02 -18.38
N LEU A 18 2.38 11.01 -18.78
CA LEU A 18 3.69 10.68 -18.22
C LEU A 18 4.86 11.14 -19.10
N ALA A 19 4.69 11.20 -20.44
CA ALA A 19 5.79 11.49 -21.35
C ALA A 19 6.42 12.87 -21.10
N GLY A 20 7.75 12.92 -21.18
CA GLY A 20 8.55 14.15 -21.02
C GLY A 20 8.61 14.71 -19.61
N LYS A 21 8.12 13.96 -18.60
CA LYS A 21 8.13 14.42 -17.20
C LYS A 21 9.27 13.81 -16.42
N LYS A 22 9.95 14.65 -15.66
CA LYS A 22 10.99 14.21 -14.72
C LYS A 22 10.38 13.55 -13.50
N VAL A 23 10.95 12.43 -13.05
CA VAL A 23 10.64 11.82 -11.76
C VAL A 23 11.32 12.65 -10.65
N LEU A 24 10.54 13.15 -9.71
CA LEU A 24 11.00 14.02 -8.63
C LEU A 24 11.32 13.24 -7.36
N SER A 25 10.49 12.24 -7.04
CA SER A 25 10.68 11.40 -5.85
C SER A 25 9.93 10.08 -5.96
N ALA A 26 10.29 9.15 -5.07
CA ALA A 26 9.56 7.91 -4.84
C ALA A 26 9.33 7.74 -3.34
N ALA A 27 8.15 7.27 -2.94
CA ALA A 27 7.78 7.05 -1.56
C ALA A 27 6.88 5.82 -1.40
N GLY A 28 6.93 5.21 -0.20
CA GLY A 28 6.04 4.12 0.19
C GLY A 28 4.95 4.62 1.14
N TYR A 29 3.70 4.24 0.89
CA TYR A 29 2.55 4.57 1.74
C TYR A 29 1.70 3.31 1.94
N GLY A 30 1.80 2.69 3.11
CA GLY A 30 1.08 1.45 3.39
C GLY A 30 1.41 0.37 2.35
N ALA A 31 0.40 -0.04 1.57
CA ALA A 31 0.55 -1.02 0.48
C ALA A 31 0.79 -0.35 -0.91
N PHE A 32 1.16 0.92 -0.95
CA PHE A 32 1.42 1.65 -2.18
C PHE A 32 2.88 2.09 -2.30
N ALA A 33 3.42 1.98 -3.51
CA ALA A 33 4.61 2.72 -3.93
C ALA A 33 4.17 3.84 -4.87
N ASP A 34 4.64 5.06 -4.65
CA ASP A 34 4.24 6.24 -5.39
C ASP A 34 5.46 6.93 -5.99
N LEU A 35 5.45 7.10 -7.30
CA LEU A 35 6.41 7.91 -8.03
C LEU A 35 5.77 9.28 -8.29
N LEU A 36 6.35 10.34 -7.74
CA LEU A 36 5.96 11.71 -8.03
C LEU A 36 6.78 12.24 -9.20
N LEU A 37 6.10 12.73 -10.22
CA LEU A 37 6.65 13.38 -11.38
C LEU A 37 6.33 14.89 -11.35
N GLU A 38 6.88 15.63 -12.31
CA GLU A 38 6.54 17.04 -12.52
C GLU A 38 5.03 17.26 -12.71
N ASP A 39 4.57 18.48 -12.55
CA ASP A 39 3.16 18.90 -12.68
C ASP A 39 2.19 18.15 -11.76
N LYS A 40 2.68 17.67 -10.61
CA LYS A 40 1.88 16.86 -9.65
C LYS A 40 1.29 15.60 -10.29
N VAL A 41 2.02 15.00 -11.21
CA VAL A 41 1.67 13.72 -11.80
C VAL A 41 2.24 12.61 -10.93
N HIS A 42 1.45 11.58 -10.70
CA HIS A 42 1.81 10.43 -9.88
C HIS A 42 1.65 9.13 -10.65
N VAL A 43 2.50 8.16 -10.33
CA VAL A 43 2.30 6.76 -10.66
C VAL A 43 2.27 5.98 -9.36
N ALA A 44 1.08 5.67 -8.87
CA ALA A 44 0.87 4.92 -7.64
C ALA A 44 0.58 3.45 -7.95
N LEU A 45 1.37 2.57 -7.36
CA LEU A 45 1.34 1.13 -7.54
C LEU A 45 0.81 0.49 -6.26
N SER A 46 -0.23 -0.32 -6.34
CA SER A 46 -0.72 -1.06 -5.19
C SER A 46 -0.04 -2.42 -5.04
N ASP A 47 -0.26 -3.07 -3.90
CA ASP A 47 0.20 -4.44 -3.64
C ASP A 47 -0.20 -5.38 -4.80
N GLY A 48 0.73 -6.28 -5.19
CA GLY A 48 0.58 -7.15 -6.36
C GLY A 48 1.11 -6.56 -7.68
N VAL A 49 1.64 -5.34 -7.68
CA VAL A 49 2.44 -4.81 -8.80
C VAL A 49 3.91 -5.05 -8.52
N HIS A 50 4.59 -5.67 -9.48
CA HIS A 50 6.05 -5.79 -9.48
C HIS A 50 6.64 -4.72 -10.38
N MET A 51 7.50 -3.89 -9.82
CA MET A 51 8.29 -2.89 -10.54
C MET A 51 9.74 -3.33 -10.59
N ARG A 52 10.33 -3.30 -11.78
CA ARG A 52 11.74 -3.62 -12.00
C ARG A 52 12.42 -2.52 -12.81
N TYR A 53 13.54 -2.04 -12.29
CA TYR A 53 14.46 -1.19 -13.04
C TYR A 53 15.34 -2.07 -13.96
N CYS A 54 15.54 -1.61 -15.18
CA CYS A 54 16.41 -2.23 -16.17
C CYS A 54 17.34 -1.14 -16.74
N PRO A 55 18.67 -1.37 -16.76
CA PRO A 55 19.62 -0.42 -17.32
C PRO A 55 19.47 -0.33 -18.85
N ALA A 56 20.04 0.71 -19.45
CA ALA A 56 20.14 0.85 -20.90
C ALA A 56 20.76 -0.40 -21.56
N GLY A 57 20.19 -0.82 -22.68
CA GLY A 57 20.62 -2.03 -23.40
C GLY A 57 20.11 -3.35 -22.84
N ALA A 58 19.35 -3.36 -21.74
CA ALA A 58 18.69 -4.57 -21.26
C ALA A 58 17.54 -4.98 -22.18
N ASP A 59 17.28 -6.28 -22.28
CA ASP A 59 16.15 -6.80 -23.06
C ASP A 59 14.82 -6.43 -22.42
N ILE A 60 13.91 -5.91 -23.24
CA ILE A 60 12.53 -5.64 -22.80
C ILE A 60 11.78 -6.98 -22.68
N PRO A 61 11.20 -7.30 -21.52
CA PRO A 61 10.43 -8.53 -21.38
C PRO A 61 9.23 -8.58 -22.34
N PRO A 62 8.90 -9.75 -22.87
CA PRO A 62 7.81 -9.89 -23.85
C PRO A 62 6.41 -9.62 -23.26
N LYS A 63 6.29 -9.58 -21.94
CA LYS A 63 5.01 -9.36 -21.23
C LYS A 63 5.19 -8.35 -20.11
N TYR A 64 4.46 -7.25 -20.18
CA TYR A 64 4.37 -6.23 -19.16
C TYR A 64 3.01 -5.51 -19.25
N GLN A 65 2.62 -4.79 -18.22
CA GLN A 65 1.42 -3.96 -18.19
C GLN A 65 1.73 -2.48 -18.44
N LEU A 66 2.89 -2.01 -17.96
CA LEU A 66 3.38 -0.66 -18.22
C LEU A 66 4.90 -0.71 -18.41
N LEU A 67 5.40 0.07 -19.35
CA LEU A 67 6.82 0.33 -19.58
C LEU A 67 7.04 1.84 -19.58
N ILE A 68 7.95 2.32 -18.74
CA ILE A 68 8.40 3.72 -18.72
C ILE A 68 9.87 3.73 -19.08
N THR A 69 10.22 4.32 -20.22
CA THR A 69 11.60 4.50 -20.68
C THR A 69 12.06 5.90 -20.34
N PHE A 70 13.28 6.01 -19.82
CA PHE A 70 13.96 7.27 -19.52
C PHE A 70 14.81 7.75 -20.69
N ASP A 71 15.31 8.97 -20.61
CA ASP A 71 16.14 9.63 -21.63
C ASP A 71 17.55 9.03 -21.77
N ASP A 72 18.00 8.26 -20.76
CA ASP A 72 19.23 7.48 -20.79
C ASP A 72 19.05 6.04 -21.31
N ASP A 73 17.91 5.73 -21.94
CA ASP A 73 17.50 4.40 -22.41
C ASP A 73 17.33 3.34 -21.32
N SER A 74 17.46 3.69 -20.04
CA SER A 74 17.03 2.83 -18.96
C SER A 74 15.50 2.81 -18.85
N PHE A 75 14.94 1.81 -18.19
CA PHE A 75 13.48 1.70 -18.13
C PHE A 75 12.97 1.00 -16.86
N LEU A 76 11.71 1.31 -16.53
CA LEU A 76 10.93 0.61 -15.52
C LEU A 76 9.91 -0.29 -16.19
N VAL A 77 9.89 -1.56 -15.80
CA VAL A 77 8.91 -2.56 -16.23
C VAL A 77 7.96 -2.86 -15.07
N PHE A 78 6.67 -2.80 -15.37
CA PHE A 78 5.62 -3.10 -14.40
C PHE A 78 4.84 -4.33 -14.85
N THR A 79 4.78 -5.32 -13.98
CA THR A 79 3.93 -6.49 -14.15
C THR A 79 2.94 -6.58 -13.00
N VAL A 80 1.72 -7.03 -13.30
CA VAL A 80 0.65 -7.10 -12.31
C VAL A 80 0.31 -8.56 -12.06
N ALA A 81 0.38 -8.94 -10.79
CA ALA A 81 -0.09 -10.22 -10.29
C ALA A 81 -1.33 -10.02 -9.41
N MET A 82 -2.27 -10.95 -9.48
CA MET A 82 -3.48 -10.99 -8.64
C MET A 82 -4.28 -9.68 -8.65
N TYR A 83 -4.25 -8.92 -7.58
CA TYR A 83 -5.09 -7.73 -7.34
C TYR A 83 -4.34 -6.40 -7.49
N GLY A 84 -3.11 -6.42 -8.00
CA GLY A 84 -2.31 -5.21 -8.17
C GLY A 84 -2.97 -4.19 -9.10
N GLY A 85 -2.82 -2.92 -8.80
CA GLY A 85 -3.31 -1.80 -9.61
C GLY A 85 -2.22 -0.79 -9.92
N ILE A 86 -2.21 -0.32 -11.16
CA ILE A 86 -1.36 0.77 -11.65
C ILE A 86 -2.24 1.99 -11.82
N ASN A 87 -1.91 3.09 -11.14
CA ASN A 87 -2.72 4.31 -11.13
C ASN A 87 -1.85 5.48 -11.56
N ALA A 88 -2.04 6.01 -12.77
CA ALA A 88 -1.43 7.26 -13.18
C ALA A 88 -2.47 8.38 -13.15
N PHE A 89 -2.16 9.47 -12.45
CA PHE A 89 -3.11 10.56 -12.24
C PHE A 89 -2.37 11.88 -11.97
N ARG A 90 -3.11 13.00 -12.08
CA ARG A 90 -2.63 14.33 -11.70
C ARG A 90 -3.33 14.78 -10.42
N GLY A 91 -2.55 15.24 -9.43
CA GLY A 91 -3.06 15.81 -8.19
C GLY A 91 -3.58 14.78 -7.21
N LYS A 92 -4.86 14.43 -7.22
CA LYS A 92 -5.48 13.53 -6.24
C LYS A 92 -6.03 12.26 -6.89
N LEU A 93 -5.78 11.14 -6.23
CA LEU A 93 -6.43 9.86 -6.54
C LEU A 93 -7.57 9.66 -5.55
N ASP A 94 -8.81 9.56 -6.06
CA ASP A 94 -9.99 9.23 -5.24
C ASP A 94 -10.06 7.71 -5.01
N ASN A 95 -9.17 7.24 -4.15
CA ASN A 95 -9.10 5.86 -3.71
C ASN A 95 -9.00 5.82 -2.18
N PRO A 96 -10.01 5.31 -1.46
CA PRO A 96 -10.04 5.32 0.00
C PRO A 96 -8.83 4.62 0.65
N TYR A 97 -8.30 3.57 0.02
CA TYR A 97 -7.12 2.86 0.50
C TYR A 97 -5.85 3.70 0.37
N TYR A 98 -5.68 4.37 -0.79
CA TYR A 98 -4.56 5.27 -1.03
C TYR A 98 -4.61 6.50 -0.11
N LEU A 99 -5.78 7.15 -0.01
CA LEU A 99 -5.99 8.29 0.89
C LEU A 99 -5.80 7.88 2.37
N GLY A 100 -6.26 6.69 2.75
CA GLY A 100 -6.03 6.12 4.06
C GLY A 100 -4.54 5.90 4.34
N ALA A 101 -3.80 5.39 3.37
CA ALA A 101 -2.36 5.17 3.49
C ALA A 101 -1.56 6.48 3.62
N LEU A 102 -1.98 7.55 2.93
CA LEU A 102 -1.36 8.87 3.05
C LEU A 102 -1.62 9.54 4.41
N SER A 103 -2.79 9.32 5.01
CA SER A 103 -3.25 10.06 6.19
C SER A 103 -2.91 9.40 7.52
N LYS A 104 -2.71 8.08 7.54
CA LYS A 104 -2.48 7.30 8.75
C LYS A 104 -0.99 7.00 8.94
N PRO A 105 -0.47 7.03 10.18
CA PRO A 105 0.91 6.65 10.45
C PRO A 105 1.13 5.16 10.16
N SER A 106 2.32 4.86 9.65
CA SER A 106 2.84 3.50 9.58
C SER A 106 3.33 3.06 10.95
N PRO A 107 3.31 1.75 11.29
CA PRO A 107 4.01 1.23 12.47
C PRO A 107 5.51 1.56 12.54
N LEU A 108 6.12 1.90 11.39
CA LEU A 108 7.52 2.34 11.30
C LEU A 108 7.72 3.86 11.51
N ASP A 109 6.66 4.59 11.84
CA ASP A 109 6.64 6.04 12.04
C ASP A 109 6.46 6.33 13.54
N ASP A 110 7.23 7.25 14.11
CA ASP A 110 7.14 7.66 15.52
C ASP A 110 5.73 8.15 15.93
N ARG A 111 4.91 8.55 14.96
CA ARG A 111 3.51 8.92 15.18
C ARG A 111 2.60 7.72 15.48
N PHE A 112 3.09 6.47 15.22
CA PHE A 112 2.38 5.25 15.60
C PHE A 112 2.74 4.89 17.04
N ASP A 113 2.28 5.67 17.99
CA ASP A 113 2.49 5.51 19.42
C ASP A 113 1.35 4.73 20.10
N SER A 114 1.51 4.44 21.39
CA SER A 114 0.49 3.77 22.19
C SER A 114 -0.83 4.56 22.22
N ALA A 115 -0.76 5.89 22.29
CA ALA A 115 -1.96 6.72 22.30
C ALA A 115 -2.71 6.66 20.95
N TYR A 116 -1.99 6.55 19.83
CA TYR A 116 -2.62 6.32 18.53
C TYR A 116 -3.27 4.92 18.47
N PHE A 117 -2.57 3.89 18.96
CA PHE A 117 -3.12 2.53 19.00
C PHE A 117 -4.37 2.45 19.87
N ASP A 118 -4.38 3.09 21.05
CA ASP A 118 -5.54 3.15 21.94
C ASP A 118 -6.75 3.82 21.26
N ARG A 119 -6.53 4.88 20.47
CA ARG A 119 -7.60 5.50 19.67
C ARG A 119 -8.16 4.54 18.63
N LEU A 120 -7.33 3.74 17.96
CA LEU A 120 -7.79 2.70 17.03
C LEU A 120 -8.63 1.64 17.74
N VAL A 121 -8.22 1.23 18.94
CA VAL A 121 -8.95 0.25 19.75
C VAL A 121 -10.29 0.83 20.23
N ALA A 122 -10.30 2.05 20.72
CA ALA A 122 -11.52 2.73 21.17
C ALA A 122 -12.55 2.92 20.05
N GLY A 123 -12.10 3.15 18.83
CA GLY A 123 -12.96 3.26 17.63
C GLY A 123 -13.44 1.92 17.08
N ALA A 124 -12.96 0.80 17.61
CA ALA A 124 -13.30 -0.53 17.07
C ALA A 124 -14.67 -1.01 17.59
N LYS A 125 -15.40 -1.73 16.74
CA LYS A 125 -16.67 -2.36 17.16
C LYS A 125 -16.43 -3.37 18.31
N PRO A 126 -17.25 -3.39 19.37
CA PRO A 126 -17.03 -4.26 20.54
C PRO A 126 -16.92 -5.76 20.20
N ASN A 127 -17.65 -6.20 19.19
CA ASN A 127 -17.67 -7.60 18.75
C ASN A 127 -16.55 -7.97 17.76
N LEU A 128 -15.66 -7.03 17.43
CA LEU A 128 -14.57 -7.27 16.50
C LEU A 128 -13.56 -8.25 17.10
N SER A 129 -13.16 -9.26 16.34
CA SER A 129 -12.07 -10.17 16.74
C SER A 129 -10.71 -9.50 16.57
N ALA A 130 -9.69 -9.97 17.29
CA ALA A 130 -8.33 -9.48 17.13
C ALA A 130 -7.83 -9.58 15.68
N LYS A 131 -8.11 -10.70 14.98
CA LYS A 131 -7.85 -10.81 13.55
C LYS A 131 -8.61 -9.76 12.74
N GLY A 132 -9.91 -9.58 13.01
CA GLY A 132 -10.74 -8.60 12.31
C GLY A 132 -10.27 -7.16 12.54
N PHE A 133 -9.78 -6.85 13.73
CA PHE A 133 -9.22 -5.53 14.05
C PHE A 133 -8.08 -5.15 13.11
N PHE A 134 -7.14 -6.05 12.87
CA PHE A 134 -6.00 -5.80 11.98
C PHE A 134 -6.34 -5.96 10.49
N ALA A 135 -7.25 -6.89 10.14
CA ALA A 135 -7.50 -7.26 8.74
C ALA A 135 -8.50 -6.36 8.02
N THR A 136 -9.28 -5.54 8.73
CA THR A 136 -10.37 -4.79 8.12
C THR A 136 -10.23 -3.27 8.31
N GLU A 137 -10.91 -2.50 7.41
CA GLU A 137 -11.01 -1.04 7.46
C GLU A 137 -9.67 -0.31 7.34
N GLN A 138 -8.60 -0.99 6.91
CA GLN A 138 -7.26 -0.40 6.76
C GLN A 138 -6.88 0.47 7.97
N ARG A 139 -7.08 -0.05 9.19
CA ARG A 139 -6.70 0.66 10.43
C ARG A 139 -5.22 0.91 10.48
N ILE A 140 -4.45 -0.08 10.04
CA ILE A 140 -3.02 0.00 9.82
C ILE A 140 -2.77 -0.26 8.32
N PRO A 141 -2.58 0.79 7.51
CA PRO A 141 -2.39 0.64 6.07
C PRO A 141 -1.16 -0.21 5.75
N GLY A 142 -1.31 -1.12 4.81
CA GLY A 142 -0.21 -2.00 4.38
C GLY A 142 0.01 -3.25 5.26
N LEU A 143 -0.72 -3.38 6.35
CA LEU A 143 -0.63 -4.58 7.19
C LEU A 143 -1.28 -5.78 6.49
N GLY A 144 -0.44 -6.66 5.96
CA GLY A 144 -0.87 -7.89 5.28
C GLY A 144 -1.22 -9.04 6.23
N ASN A 145 -1.93 -10.04 5.71
CA ASN A 145 -2.37 -11.20 6.50
C ASN A 145 -1.21 -12.01 7.11
N GLY A 146 -0.05 -12.07 6.48
CA GLY A 146 1.13 -12.74 7.02
C GLY A 146 1.60 -12.08 8.31
N VAL A 147 1.94 -10.81 8.23
CA VAL A 147 2.40 -10.00 9.39
C VAL A 147 1.34 -9.97 10.50
N LEU A 148 0.06 -9.86 10.16
CA LEU A 148 -1.03 -9.94 11.13
C LEU A 148 -1.01 -11.24 11.94
N GLN A 149 -0.70 -12.37 11.30
CA GLN A 149 -0.61 -13.65 12.00
C GLN A 149 0.58 -13.68 12.95
N ASP A 150 1.73 -13.13 12.54
CA ASP A 150 2.92 -13.02 13.38
C ASP A 150 2.68 -12.10 14.59
N ILE A 151 2.01 -10.96 14.40
CA ILE A 151 1.59 -10.08 15.48
C ILE A 151 0.75 -10.82 16.53
N LEU A 152 -0.30 -11.52 16.08
CA LEU A 152 -1.18 -12.26 16.97
C LEU A 152 -0.45 -13.41 17.69
N PHE A 153 0.44 -14.10 16.98
CA PHE A 153 1.26 -15.17 17.54
C PHE A 153 2.22 -14.63 18.61
N ASN A 154 2.96 -13.57 18.32
CA ASN A 154 3.90 -12.94 19.24
C ASN A 154 3.19 -12.36 20.48
N ALA A 155 2.02 -11.74 20.29
CA ALA A 155 1.18 -11.25 21.38
C ALA A 155 0.50 -12.40 22.19
N ARG A 156 0.59 -13.65 21.72
CA ARG A 156 -0.12 -14.83 22.28
C ARG A 156 -1.63 -14.65 22.37
N ILE A 157 -2.21 -14.01 21.35
CA ILE A 157 -3.64 -13.74 21.29
C ILE A 157 -4.28 -14.57 20.17
N HIS A 158 -5.29 -15.35 20.56
CA HIS A 158 -6.05 -16.15 19.61
C HIS A 158 -6.79 -15.25 18.60
N PRO A 159 -6.74 -15.51 17.28
CA PRO A 159 -7.33 -14.65 16.25
C PRO A 159 -8.82 -14.33 16.44
N LYS A 160 -9.58 -15.26 17.02
CA LYS A 160 -11.03 -15.08 17.28
C LYS A 160 -11.32 -14.38 18.63
N ARG A 161 -10.29 -14.07 19.44
CA ARG A 161 -10.50 -13.34 20.72
C ARG A 161 -11.11 -11.97 20.40
N LYS A 162 -12.14 -11.60 21.15
CA LYS A 162 -12.79 -10.29 20.98
C LYS A 162 -11.91 -9.18 21.53
N MET A 163 -11.80 -8.06 20.82
CA MET A 163 -11.04 -6.90 21.28
C MET A 163 -11.53 -6.40 22.65
N ALA A 164 -12.84 -6.33 22.85
CA ALA A 164 -13.44 -5.94 24.13
C ALA A 164 -13.12 -6.89 25.30
N ALA A 165 -12.67 -8.12 25.03
CA ALA A 165 -12.28 -9.09 26.06
C ALA A 165 -10.76 -9.08 26.34
N LEU A 166 -10.01 -8.17 25.71
CA LEU A 166 -8.60 -7.94 26.00
C LEU A 166 -8.49 -6.89 27.11
N GLY A 167 -7.87 -7.28 28.24
CA GLY A 167 -7.48 -6.30 29.26
C GLY A 167 -6.23 -5.53 28.85
N GLY A 168 -5.81 -4.54 29.65
CA GLY A 168 -4.65 -3.70 29.37
C GLY A 168 -3.41 -4.49 28.95
N ARG A 169 -3.01 -5.53 29.71
CA ARG A 169 -1.87 -6.39 29.33
C ARG A 169 -1.99 -7.04 27.96
N GLY A 170 -3.22 -7.37 27.52
CA GLY A 170 -3.43 -7.93 26.18
C GLY A 170 -3.29 -6.89 25.09
N LEU A 171 -3.73 -5.66 25.33
CA LEU A 171 -3.59 -4.54 24.41
C LEU A 171 -2.12 -4.10 24.31
N ASP A 172 -1.41 -4.03 25.45
CA ASP A 172 0.03 -3.73 25.49
C ASP A 172 0.84 -4.77 24.70
N ALA A 173 0.50 -6.06 24.83
CA ALA A 173 1.12 -7.13 24.08
C ALA A 173 0.85 -7.02 22.55
N LEU A 174 -0.35 -6.60 22.16
CA LEU A 174 -0.66 -6.35 20.76
C LEU A 174 0.12 -5.16 20.21
N PHE A 175 0.16 -4.05 20.95
CA PHE A 175 0.90 -2.87 20.54
C PHE A 175 2.40 -3.17 20.41
N GLY A 176 2.98 -3.86 21.38
CA GLY A 176 4.41 -4.23 21.36
C GLY A 176 4.77 -5.27 20.30
N ALA A 177 3.78 -5.94 19.68
CA ALA A 177 3.99 -6.91 18.59
C ALA A 177 3.79 -6.30 17.19
N VAL A 178 3.23 -5.08 17.09
CA VAL A 178 3.07 -4.32 15.86
C VAL A 178 4.34 -3.61 15.48
#